data_260ec3283b6d6c4dc1d4024cfdb81990
#
_entry.id   260ec3283b6d6c4dc1d4024cfdb81990
#
_cell.length_a   1.000
_cell.length_b   1.000
_cell.length_c   1.000
_cell.angle_alpha   90.00
_cell.angle_beta   90.00
_cell.angle_gamma   90.00
#
_symmetry.space_group_name_H-M   'P 1'
#
loop_
_entity.id
_entity.type
_entity.pdbx_description
1 polymer ?
#
loop_
_entity_poly.entity_id
_entity_poly.type
_entity_poly.pdbx_seq_one_letter_code
_entity_poly.pdbx_strand_id
1 'polypeptide(L)'
;KHSNVHDNWLTAFAILYRLLFIFTLPNLSQDFYRFIWDGQLILEGLNPYLYTPNELLGSLPELFPEMNTLHQGMGSLSAKHFSNYPPIHQIPFIIASLISKQSILGSVVVLRVILIIADLGILVYGKKLLKKLKLPTRSIYWFILNPLVIIELTGNLHFEGLMLCFFIMALYFIHSNKWHTAAIAMALSIGVKLVPVLSLPLFLN
;
A
#
# COMPACT_ATOMS: atom_id res chain seq x y z
N LYS A 1 21.94 24.20 -13.39
CA LYS A 1 21.97 24.24 -11.91
C LYS A 1 20.60 24.61 -11.29
N HIS A 2 19.86 25.58 -11.84
CA HIS A 2 18.54 26.00 -11.29
C HIS A 2 17.46 24.90 -11.33
N SER A 3 17.47 24.02 -12.35
CA SER A 3 16.43 22.97 -12.47
C SER A 3 16.46 21.96 -11.30
N ASN A 4 17.63 21.63 -10.79
CA ASN A 4 17.76 20.65 -9.70
C ASN A 4 17.30 21.20 -8.34
N VAL A 5 17.44 22.52 -8.11
CA VAL A 5 16.97 23.15 -6.87
C VAL A 5 15.45 23.09 -6.76
N HIS A 6 14.74 23.38 -7.85
CA HIS A 6 13.27 23.27 -7.88
C HIS A 6 12.78 21.83 -7.67
N ASP A 7 13.46 20.84 -8.26
CA ASP A 7 13.11 19.44 -8.09
C ASP A 7 13.28 18.96 -6.63
N ASN A 8 14.30 19.47 -5.94
CA ASN A 8 14.52 19.16 -4.52
C ASN A 8 13.40 19.72 -3.64
N TRP A 9 12.97 20.96 -3.89
CA TRP A 9 11.85 21.57 -3.18
C TRP A 9 10.53 20.82 -3.41
N LEU A 10 10.22 20.46 -4.66
CA LEU A 10 9.02 19.68 -4.99
C LEU A 10 9.05 18.32 -4.29
N THR A 11 10.21 17.67 -4.25
CA THR A 11 10.37 16.41 -3.52
C THR A 11 10.20 16.60 -2.01
N ALA A 12 10.78 17.66 -1.45
CA ALA A 12 10.65 17.97 -0.02
C ALA A 12 9.17 18.22 0.36
N PHE A 13 8.43 18.99 -0.43
CA PHE A 13 6.99 19.19 -0.21
C PHE A 13 6.19 17.90 -0.34
N ALA A 14 6.52 17.05 -1.33
CA ALA A 14 5.86 15.75 -1.49
C ALA A 14 6.02 14.86 -0.25
N ILE A 15 7.20 14.85 0.36
CA ILE A 15 7.46 14.13 1.62
C ILE A 15 6.74 14.80 2.78
N LEU A 16 6.87 16.12 2.92
CA LEU A 16 6.27 16.88 4.01
C LEU A 16 4.76 16.67 4.11
N TYR A 17 4.04 16.78 2.98
CA TYR A 17 2.59 16.60 2.96
C TYR A 17 2.17 15.19 3.38
N ARG A 18 2.96 14.16 3.11
CA ARG A 18 2.71 12.79 3.57
C ARG A 18 2.98 12.62 5.06
N LEU A 19 4.04 13.28 5.57
CA LEU A 19 4.38 13.23 6.98
C LEU A 19 3.34 13.92 7.87
N LEU A 20 2.55 14.88 7.34
CA LEU A 20 1.43 15.48 8.08
C LEU A 20 0.38 14.45 8.51
N PHE A 21 0.25 13.35 7.76
CA PHE A 21 -0.71 12.28 8.08
C PHE A 21 -0.14 11.22 9.03
N ILE A 22 1.16 11.24 9.37
CA ILE A 22 1.85 10.09 9.99
C ILE A 22 1.12 9.54 11.22
N PHE A 23 0.58 10.40 12.08
CA PHE A 23 -0.11 10.04 13.31
C PHE A 23 -1.63 10.18 13.24
N THR A 24 -2.22 10.43 12.06
CA THR A 24 -3.66 10.56 11.93
C THR A 24 -4.31 9.20 11.66
N LEU A 25 -5.47 8.93 12.25
CA LEU A 25 -6.29 7.80 11.82
C LEU A 25 -6.98 8.14 10.50
N PRO A 26 -7.13 7.16 9.55
CA PRO A 26 -7.90 7.37 8.34
C PRO A 26 -9.36 7.73 8.64
N ASN A 27 -9.89 8.75 7.96
CA ASN A 27 -11.25 9.23 8.19
C ASN A 27 -12.23 8.86 7.06
N LEU A 28 -11.72 8.64 5.85
CA LEU A 28 -12.54 8.39 4.67
C LEU A 28 -12.58 6.91 4.29
N SER A 29 -11.76 6.07 4.95
CA SER A 29 -11.73 4.62 4.77
C SER A 29 -11.63 3.93 6.12
N GLN A 30 -12.42 2.88 6.30
CA GLN A 30 -12.36 2.00 7.47
C GLN A 30 -11.56 0.71 7.22
N ASP A 31 -10.98 0.54 6.03
CA ASP A 31 -10.30 -0.68 5.62
C ASP A 31 -9.09 -1.02 6.49
N PHE A 32 -8.43 0.00 7.06
CA PHE A 32 -7.27 -0.21 7.92
C PHE A 32 -7.58 -1.05 9.17
N TYR A 33 -8.82 -1.03 9.67
CA TYR A 33 -9.23 -1.93 10.74
C TYR A 33 -9.17 -3.39 10.32
N ARG A 34 -9.56 -3.67 9.07
CA ARG A 34 -9.46 -5.00 8.50
C ARG A 34 -8.03 -5.40 8.22
N PHE A 35 -7.17 -4.48 7.80
CA PHE A 35 -5.74 -4.74 7.60
C PHE A 35 -5.07 -5.18 8.89
N ILE A 36 -5.35 -4.46 9.99
CA ILE A 36 -4.82 -4.80 11.32
C ILE A 36 -5.39 -6.13 11.80
N TRP A 37 -6.70 -6.35 11.62
CA TRP A 37 -7.36 -7.63 11.95
C TRP A 37 -6.70 -8.81 11.26
N ASP A 38 -6.55 -8.76 9.95
CA ASP A 38 -5.94 -9.85 9.17
C ASP A 38 -4.48 -10.08 9.60
N GLY A 39 -3.73 -9.02 9.86
CA GLY A 39 -2.35 -9.10 10.35
C GLY A 39 -2.25 -9.75 11.73
N GLN A 40 -3.11 -9.37 12.68
CA GLN A 40 -3.18 -10.00 14.01
C GLN A 40 -3.56 -11.48 13.90
N LEU A 41 -4.58 -11.79 13.08
CA LEU A 41 -5.06 -13.15 12.90
C LEU A 41 -3.95 -14.09 12.40
N ILE A 42 -3.13 -13.62 11.44
CA ILE A 42 -1.99 -14.40 10.94
C ILE A 42 -0.94 -14.61 12.03
N LEU A 43 -0.68 -13.64 12.89
CA LEU A 43 0.26 -13.79 14.00
C LEU A 43 -0.22 -14.81 15.03
N GLU A 44 -1.53 -14.97 15.19
CA GLU A 44 -2.13 -16.03 16.03
C GLU A 44 -2.17 -17.40 15.31
N GLY A 45 -1.58 -17.51 14.12
CA GLY A 45 -1.50 -18.76 13.35
C GLY A 45 -2.79 -19.12 12.59
N LEU A 46 -3.74 -18.22 12.47
CA LEU A 46 -4.99 -18.43 11.76
C LEU A 46 -4.95 -17.82 10.35
N ASN A 47 -5.63 -18.47 9.42
CA ASN A 47 -5.67 -18.03 8.02
C ASN A 47 -6.89 -17.12 7.79
N PRO A 48 -6.71 -15.82 7.43
CA PRO A 48 -7.80 -14.87 7.24
C PRO A 48 -8.74 -15.20 6.07
N TYR A 49 -8.35 -16.14 5.21
CA TYR A 49 -9.19 -16.61 4.10
C TYR A 49 -10.18 -17.71 4.51
N LEU A 50 -10.07 -18.27 5.71
CA LEU A 50 -10.89 -19.39 6.16
C LEU A 50 -11.94 -18.98 7.20
N TYR A 51 -11.83 -17.77 7.75
CA TYR A 51 -12.70 -17.30 8.82
C TYR A 51 -13.19 -15.88 8.54
N THR A 52 -14.47 -15.63 8.81
CA THR A 52 -14.98 -14.27 8.85
C THR A 52 -14.76 -13.64 10.23
N PRO A 53 -14.59 -12.31 10.35
CA PRO A 53 -14.52 -11.65 11.64
C PRO A 53 -15.71 -11.94 12.57
N ASN A 54 -16.92 -12.07 12.00
CA ASN A 54 -18.12 -12.38 12.79
C ASN A 54 -18.07 -13.77 13.43
N GLU A 55 -17.60 -14.79 12.68
CA GLU A 55 -17.46 -16.15 13.19
C GLU A 55 -16.42 -16.23 14.30
N LEU A 56 -15.29 -15.56 14.12
CA LEU A 56 -14.21 -15.55 15.12
C LEU A 56 -14.61 -14.81 16.38
N LEU A 57 -15.29 -13.67 16.28
CA LEU A 57 -15.76 -12.94 17.46
C LEU A 57 -16.78 -13.76 18.27
N GLY A 58 -17.59 -14.58 17.60
CA GLY A 58 -18.53 -15.47 18.25
C GLY A 58 -17.91 -16.70 18.92
N SER A 59 -16.79 -17.21 18.38
CA SER A 59 -16.14 -18.45 18.85
C SER A 59 -14.91 -18.22 19.73
N LEU A 60 -14.16 -17.14 19.47
CA LEU A 60 -12.89 -16.80 20.13
C LEU A 60 -12.82 -15.29 20.45
N PRO A 61 -13.68 -14.75 21.35
CA PRO A 61 -13.87 -13.31 21.52
C PRO A 61 -12.67 -12.53 22.08
N GLU A 62 -11.64 -13.22 22.56
CA GLU A 62 -10.42 -12.63 23.16
C GLU A 62 -9.14 -13.18 22.54
N LEU A 63 -9.19 -13.52 21.24
CA LEU A 63 -8.05 -14.12 20.54
C LEU A 63 -6.83 -13.19 20.51
N PHE A 64 -7.04 -11.88 20.36
CA PHE A 64 -5.99 -10.85 20.42
C PHE A 64 -6.56 -9.55 21.00
N PRO A 65 -5.72 -8.67 21.57
CA PRO A 65 -6.13 -7.36 22.05
C PRO A 65 -6.79 -6.51 20.97
N GLU A 66 -7.64 -5.58 21.38
CA GLU A 66 -8.39 -4.67 20.49
C GLU A 66 -9.32 -5.36 19.48
N MET A 67 -9.55 -6.69 19.60
CA MET A 67 -10.37 -7.46 18.67
C MET A 67 -11.78 -6.86 18.51
N ASN A 68 -12.43 -6.48 19.60
CA ASN A 68 -13.76 -5.84 19.57
C ASN A 68 -13.70 -4.46 18.88
N THR A 69 -12.70 -3.65 19.17
CA THR A 69 -12.51 -2.32 18.57
C THR A 69 -12.30 -2.44 17.05
N LEU A 70 -11.45 -3.37 16.61
CA LEU A 70 -11.19 -3.64 15.20
C LEU A 70 -12.43 -4.14 14.48
N HIS A 71 -13.19 -5.06 15.10
CA HIS A 71 -14.43 -5.59 14.54
C HIS A 71 -15.49 -4.50 14.34
N GLN A 72 -15.70 -3.65 15.36
CA GLN A 72 -16.65 -2.54 15.27
C GLN A 72 -16.20 -1.50 14.22
N GLY A 73 -14.89 -1.19 14.18
CA GLY A 73 -14.34 -0.20 13.28
C GLY A 73 -14.40 -0.59 11.80
N MET A 74 -14.24 -1.89 11.46
CA MET A 74 -14.29 -2.35 10.06
C MET A 74 -15.69 -2.34 9.43
N GLY A 75 -16.74 -2.20 10.24
CA GLY A 75 -18.12 -2.17 9.80
C GLY A 75 -18.70 -3.54 9.42
N SER A 76 -20.03 -3.59 9.38
CA SER A 76 -20.78 -4.85 9.20
C SER A 76 -20.54 -5.55 7.87
N LEU A 77 -20.25 -4.80 6.80
CA LEU A 77 -19.98 -5.39 5.49
C LEU A 77 -18.65 -6.16 5.50
N SER A 78 -17.58 -5.52 5.98
CA SER A 78 -16.26 -6.15 6.07
C SER A 78 -16.25 -7.33 7.03
N ALA A 79 -16.97 -7.22 8.16
CA ALA A 79 -17.04 -8.26 9.17
C ALA A 79 -17.75 -9.55 8.73
N LYS A 80 -18.57 -9.51 7.68
CA LYS A 80 -19.31 -10.67 7.13
C LYS A 80 -18.55 -11.45 6.05
N HIS A 81 -17.43 -10.91 5.56
CA HIS A 81 -16.74 -11.48 4.42
C HIS A 81 -15.35 -12.03 4.83
N PHE A 82 -14.93 -13.08 4.13
CA PHE A 82 -13.53 -13.55 4.20
C PHE A 82 -12.59 -12.46 3.68
N SER A 83 -11.30 -12.56 4.02
CA SER A 83 -10.31 -11.64 3.44
C SER A 83 -10.27 -11.77 1.92
N ASN A 84 -10.33 -10.65 1.22
CA ASN A 84 -10.22 -10.55 -0.23
C ASN A 84 -8.89 -9.95 -0.69
N TYR A 85 -8.00 -9.63 0.24
CA TYR A 85 -6.68 -9.09 -0.06
C TYR A 85 -5.73 -10.19 -0.51
N PRO A 86 -5.02 -10.06 -1.66
CA PRO A 86 -4.09 -11.08 -2.12
C PRO A 86 -2.94 -11.34 -1.13
N PRO A 87 -2.26 -12.50 -1.17
CA PRO A 87 -1.26 -12.88 -0.16
C PRO A 87 -0.09 -11.89 0.00
N ILE A 88 0.37 -11.26 -1.07
CA ILE A 88 1.45 -10.23 -0.97
C ILE A 88 0.95 -9.00 -0.22
N HIS A 89 -0.34 -8.67 -0.35
CA HIS A 89 -0.96 -7.57 0.37
C HIS A 89 -1.02 -7.84 1.89
N GLN A 90 -1.07 -9.09 2.32
CA GLN A 90 -1.06 -9.47 3.75
C GLN A 90 0.30 -9.19 4.42
N ILE A 91 1.41 -9.13 3.66
CA ILE A 91 2.75 -8.90 4.22
C ILE A 91 2.86 -7.57 4.98
N PRO A 92 2.45 -6.42 4.43
CA PRO A 92 2.37 -5.16 5.18
C PRO A 92 1.54 -5.26 6.47
N PHE A 93 0.45 -6.03 6.48
CA PHE A 93 -0.42 -6.18 7.63
C PHE A 93 0.28 -6.94 8.76
N ILE A 94 0.97 -8.04 8.42
CA ILE A 94 1.79 -8.80 9.35
C ILE A 94 2.90 -7.92 9.94
N ILE A 95 3.62 -7.17 9.09
CA ILE A 95 4.70 -6.27 9.53
C ILE A 95 4.16 -5.21 10.49
N ALA A 96 3.01 -4.61 10.17
CA ALA A 96 2.40 -3.60 11.01
C ALA A 96 2.01 -4.18 12.38
N SER A 97 1.34 -5.32 12.41
CA SER A 97 0.92 -6.00 13.65
C SER A 97 2.12 -6.44 14.50
N LEU A 98 3.17 -6.95 13.88
CA LEU A 98 4.38 -7.40 14.56
C LEU A 98 5.15 -6.23 15.23
N ILE A 99 5.28 -5.10 14.54
CA ILE A 99 6.05 -3.94 15.02
C ILE A 99 5.26 -3.13 16.04
N SER A 100 3.96 -2.95 15.82
CA SER A 100 3.12 -2.08 16.65
C SER A 100 2.77 -2.66 18.01
N LYS A 101 3.05 -3.94 18.24
CA LYS A 101 2.68 -4.67 19.49
C LYS A 101 1.18 -4.47 19.84
N GLN A 102 0.32 -4.58 18.81
CA GLN A 102 -1.15 -4.54 18.92
C GLN A 102 -1.76 -3.12 19.08
N SER A 103 -0.96 -2.07 19.02
CA SER A 103 -1.49 -0.70 19.01
C SER A 103 -2.10 -0.37 17.65
N ILE A 104 -3.37 0.03 17.59
CA ILE A 104 -4.06 0.45 16.35
C ILE A 104 -3.31 1.63 15.71
N LEU A 105 -3.01 2.69 16.48
CA LEU A 105 -2.25 3.82 15.97
C LEU A 105 -0.84 3.41 15.52
N GLY A 106 -0.18 2.54 16.28
CA GLY A 106 1.13 2.01 15.91
C GLY A 106 1.08 1.27 14.57
N SER A 107 0.08 0.42 14.35
CA SER A 107 -0.14 -0.28 13.09
C SER A 107 -0.38 0.68 11.92
N VAL A 108 -1.22 1.71 12.13
CA VAL A 108 -1.47 2.76 11.15
C VAL A 108 -0.19 3.49 10.76
N VAL A 109 0.67 3.83 11.73
CA VAL A 109 1.97 4.48 11.47
C VAL A 109 2.86 3.58 10.62
N VAL A 110 2.98 2.29 10.96
CA VAL A 110 3.82 1.35 10.19
C VAL A 110 3.30 1.18 8.77
N LEU A 111 1.99 0.97 8.59
CA LEU A 111 1.37 0.87 7.27
C LEU A 111 1.63 2.14 6.43
N ARG A 112 1.50 3.31 7.06
CA ARG A 112 1.74 4.60 6.39
C ARG A 112 3.20 4.79 5.98
N VAL A 113 4.15 4.38 6.82
CA VAL A 113 5.58 4.40 6.47
C VAL A 113 5.84 3.52 5.25
N ILE A 114 5.25 2.34 5.17
CA ILE A 114 5.38 1.45 4.00
C ILE A 114 4.85 2.15 2.74
N LEU A 115 3.70 2.82 2.82
CA LEU A 115 3.13 3.57 1.69
C LEU A 115 3.96 4.79 1.29
N ILE A 116 4.53 5.52 2.26
CA ILE A 116 5.45 6.62 1.97
C ILE A 116 6.71 6.12 1.23
N ILE A 117 7.24 4.97 1.64
CA ILE A 117 8.37 4.33 0.94
C ILE A 117 7.96 3.94 -0.48
N ALA A 118 6.75 3.40 -0.68
CA ALA A 118 6.23 3.09 -2.00
C ALA A 118 6.09 4.35 -2.89
N ASP A 119 5.59 5.46 -2.33
CA ASP A 119 5.49 6.74 -3.03
C ASP A 119 6.85 7.31 -3.44
N LEU A 120 7.87 7.17 -2.59
CA LEU A 120 9.25 7.50 -2.94
C LEU A 120 9.78 6.58 -4.05
N GLY A 121 9.40 5.30 -4.03
CA GLY A 121 9.67 4.36 -5.12
C GLY A 121 9.04 4.82 -6.45
N ILE A 122 7.78 5.26 -6.42
CA ILE A 122 7.09 5.84 -7.58
C ILE A 122 7.84 7.07 -8.11
N LEU A 123 8.26 7.97 -7.23
CA LEU A 123 9.02 9.16 -7.61
C LEU A 123 10.35 8.80 -8.31
N VAL A 124 11.10 7.88 -7.71
CA VAL A 124 12.41 7.47 -8.24
C VAL A 124 12.28 6.71 -9.55
N TYR A 125 11.46 5.66 -9.58
CA TYR A 125 11.32 4.81 -10.77
C TYR A 125 10.46 5.49 -11.84
N GLY A 126 9.50 6.32 -11.48
CA GLY A 126 8.75 7.15 -12.40
C GLY A 126 9.64 8.14 -13.16
N LYS A 127 10.54 8.84 -12.45
CA LYS A 127 11.55 9.70 -13.13
C LYS A 127 12.46 8.91 -14.07
N LYS A 128 12.93 7.71 -13.64
CA LYS A 128 13.76 6.84 -14.46
C LYS A 128 13.00 6.35 -15.71
N LEU A 129 11.75 5.98 -15.56
CA LEU A 129 10.90 5.54 -16.68
C LEU A 129 10.63 6.69 -17.65
N LEU A 130 10.20 7.85 -17.18
CA LEU A 130 9.99 9.03 -18.01
C LEU A 130 11.22 9.40 -18.81
N LYS A 131 12.41 9.34 -18.18
CA LYS A 131 13.69 9.55 -18.88
C LYS A 131 13.93 8.52 -19.99
N LYS A 132 13.63 7.24 -19.75
CA LYS A 132 13.74 6.18 -20.78
C LYS A 132 12.78 6.40 -21.94
N LEU A 133 11.59 6.90 -21.67
CA LEU A 133 10.58 7.23 -22.66
C LEU A 133 10.80 8.59 -23.34
N LYS A 134 11.91 9.28 -23.01
CA LYS A 134 12.25 10.64 -23.50
C LYS A 134 11.16 11.68 -23.17
N LEU A 135 10.45 11.49 -22.08
CA LEU A 135 9.43 12.40 -21.56
C LEU A 135 10.00 13.31 -20.46
N PRO A 136 9.39 14.47 -20.20
CA PRO A 136 9.82 15.36 -19.13
C PRO A 136 9.73 14.70 -17.77
N THR A 137 10.85 14.52 -17.08
CA THR A 137 10.90 13.84 -15.77
C THR A 137 10.12 14.56 -14.69
N ARG A 138 9.89 15.88 -14.83
CA ARG A 138 9.09 16.68 -13.92
C ARG A 138 7.60 16.35 -13.94
N SER A 139 7.12 15.69 -14.99
CA SER A 139 5.72 15.29 -15.10
C SER A 139 5.29 14.36 -13.95
N ILE A 140 6.22 13.65 -13.29
CA ILE A 140 5.91 12.82 -12.14
C ILE A 140 5.32 13.62 -10.97
N TYR A 141 5.65 14.92 -10.86
CA TYR A 141 5.15 15.75 -9.77
C TYR A 141 3.66 16.07 -9.89
N TRP A 142 3.05 15.99 -11.09
CA TRP A 142 1.61 16.07 -11.25
C TRP A 142 0.88 14.93 -10.53
N PHE A 143 1.51 13.76 -10.42
CA PHE A 143 0.99 12.63 -9.66
C PHE A 143 1.36 12.76 -8.17
N ILE A 144 2.65 12.91 -7.86
CA ILE A 144 3.16 12.83 -6.48
C ILE A 144 2.67 13.99 -5.60
N LEU A 145 2.44 15.18 -6.16
CA LEU A 145 1.91 16.35 -5.45
C LEU A 145 0.41 16.51 -5.61
N ASN A 146 -0.28 15.60 -6.28
CA ASN A 146 -1.73 15.65 -6.39
C ASN A 146 -2.36 15.45 -5.01
N PRO A 147 -3.20 16.39 -4.52
CA PRO A 147 -3.84 16.28 -3.21
C PRO A 147 -4.66 15.01 -3.05
N LEU A 148 -5.40 14.60 -4.09
CA LEU A 148 -6.19 13.36 -4.06
C LEU A 148 -5.30 12.14 -3.85
N VAL A 149 -4.16 12.06 -4.56
CA VAL A 149 -3.19 10.96 -4.41
C VAL A 149 -2.63 10.93 -2.98
N ILE A 150 -2.30 12.07 -2.40
CA ILE A 150 -1.76 12.16 -1.04
C ILE A 150 -2.81 11.73 -0.01
N ILE A 151 -4.05 12.22 -0.14
CA ILE A 151 -5.14 11.92 0.79
C ILE A 151 -5.52 10.44 0.70
N GLU A 152 -5.74 9.93 -0.52
CA GLU A 152 -6.21 8.55 -0.71
C GLU A 152 -5.11 7.52 -0.41
N LEU A 153 -3.92 7.66 -0.98
CA LEU A 153 -2.89 6.64 -0.79
C LEU A 153 -2.25 6.72 0.59
N THR A 154 -1.84 7.91 1.03
CA THR A 154 -1.12 8.05 2.31
C THR A 154 -2.08 8.32 3.47
N GLY A 155 -3.06 9.20 3.31
CA GLY A 155 -4.02 9.56 4.36
C GLY A 155 -4.92 8.39 4.74
N ASN A 156 -5.56 7.77 3.75
CA ASN A 156 -6.53 6.69 3.93
C ASN A 156 -5.94 5.27 3.87
N LEU A 157 -4.62 5.14 3.72
CA LEU A 157 -3.90 3.85 3.67
C LEU A 157 -4.34 2.95 2.51
N HIS A 158 -4.54 3.52 1.32
CA HIS A 158 -4.87 2.73 0.14
C HIS A 158 -3.62 2.15 -0.53
N PHE A 159 -3.54 0.83 -0.57
CA PHE A 159 -2.37 0.08 -1.06
C PHE A 159 -2.21 0.07 -2.58
N GLU A 160 -3.07 0.77 -3.32
CA GLU A 160 -2.84 1.12 -4.72
C GLU A 160 -1.48 1.81 -4.92
N GLY A 161 -1.01 2.58 -3.94
CA GLY A 161 0.32 3.19 -3.96
C GLY A 161 1.43 2.15 -4.03
N LEU A 162 1.36 1.10 -3.22
CA LEU A 162 2.33 0.00 -3.25
C LEU A 162 2.26 -0.80 -4.55
N MET A 163 1.05 -1.12 -5.02
CA MET A 163 0.80 -1.76 -6.30
C MET A 163 1.41 -0.95 -7.45
N LEU A 164 1.15 0.37 -7.51
CA LEU A 164 1.66 1.26 -8.55
C LEU A 164 3.19 1.39 -8.50
N CYS A 165 3.79 1.38 -7.31
CA CYS A 165 5.24 1.38 -7.16
C CYS A 165 5.86 0.18 -7.90
N PHE A 166 5.39 -1.03 -7.61
CA PHE A 166 5.88 -2.24 -8.27
C PHE A 166 5.55 -2.25 -9.76
N PHE A 167 4.38 -1.74 -10.17
CA PHE A 167 4.01 -1.65 -11.57
C PHE A 167 4.94 -0.72 -12.36
N ILE A 168 5.23 0.47 -11.85
CA ILE A 168 6.16 1.42 -12.47
C ILE A 168 7.58 0.85 -12.51
N MET A 169 8.00 0.12 -11.47
CA MET A 169 9.28 -0.61 -11.46
C MET A 169 9.31 -1.67 -12.58
N ALA A 170 8.24 -2.45 -12.75
CA ALA A 170 8.14 -3.44 -13.81
C ALA A 170 8.27 -2.80 -15.19
N LEU A 171 7.54 -1.72 -15.47
CA LEU A 171 7.63 -0.98 -16.73
C LEU A 171 9.04 -0.43 -16.97
N TYR A 172 9.68 0.14 -15.95
CA TYR A 172 11.06 0.62 -16.05
C TYR A 172 12.04 -0.52 -16.40
N PHE A 173 11.89 -1.69 -15.78
CA PHE A 173 12.76 -2.83 -16.02
C PHE A 173 12.52 -3.46 -17.40
N ILE A 174 11.29 -3.50 -17.90
CA ILE A 174 10.97 -3.89 -19.29
C ILE A 174 11.73 -2.99 -20.27
N HIS A 175 11.63 -1.67 -20.14
CA HIS A 175 12.33 -0.71 -20.98
C HIS A 175 13.86 -0.67 -20.77
N SER A 176 14.34 -1.38 -19.77
CA SER A 176 15.78 -1.55 -19.49
C SER A 176 16.29 -2.94 -19.88
N ASN A 177 15.49 -3.76 -20.58
CA ASN A 177 15.78 -5.14 -20.99
C ASN A 177 16.12 -6.07 -19.81
N LYS A 178 15.58 -5.79 -18.61
CA LYS A 178 15.78 -6.60 -17.40
C LYS A 178 14.55 -7.46 -17.11
N TRP A 179 14.28 -8.43 -17.98
CA TRP A 179 13.04 -9.19 -18.02
C TRP A 179 12.73 -9.94 -16.72
N HIS A 180 13.72 -10.61 -16.11
CA HIS A 180 13.52 -11.32 -14.83
C HIS A 180 13.09 -10.38 -13.69
N THR A 181 13.78 -9.23 -13.57
CA THR A 181 13.44 -8.23 -12.55
C THR A 181 12.07 -7.59 -12.83
N ALA A 182 11.74 -7.39 -14.10
CA ALA A 182 10.44 -6.89 -14.52
C ALA A 182 9.32 -7.86 -14.16
N ALA A 183 9.51 -9.16 -14.42
CA ALA A 183 8.54 -10.20 -14.08
C ALA A 183 8.30 -10.28 -12.56
N ILE A 184 9.36 -10.21 -11.75
CA ILE A 184 9.26 -10.18 -10.29
C ILE A 184 8.47 -8.94 -9.83
N ALA A 185 8.82 -7.75 -10.33
CA ALA A 185 8.13 -6.52 -9.97
C ALA A 185 6.64 -6.55 -10.39
N MET A 186 6.33 -7.10 -11.58
CA MET A 186 4.95 -7.27 -12.04
C MET A 186 4.18 -8.25 -11.15
N ALA A 187 4.79 -9.39 -10.79
CA ALA A 187 4.18 -10.37 -9.90
C ALA A 187 3.89 -9.77 -8.51
N LEU A 188 4.81 -8.97 -7.96
CA LEU A 188 4.59 -8.24 -6.70
C LEU A 188 3.44 -7.24 -6.84
N SER A 189 3.36 -6.50 -7.95
CA SER A 189 2.27 -5.56 -8.21
C SER A 189 0.91 -6.28 -8.24
N ILE A 190 0.79 -7.37 -8.99
CA ILE A 190 -0.42 -8.21 -9.08
C ILE A 190 -0.75 -8.82 -7.71
N GLY A 191 0.27 -9.27 -6.98
CA GLY A 191 0.12 -9.86 -5.66
C GLY A 191 -0.32 -8.90 -4.57
N VAL A 192 -0.13 -7.59 -4.75
CA VAL A 192 -0.74 -6.55 -3.90
C VAL A 192 -2.20 -6.32 -4.31
N LYS A 193 -2.48 -6.15 -5.60
CA LYS A 193 -3.82 -5.93 -6.14
C LYS A 193 -3.91 -6.45 -7.57
N LEU A 194 -5.00 -7.13 -7.94
CA LEU A 194 -5.12 -7.84 -9.21
C LEU A 194 -5.21 -6.94 -10.46
N VAL A 195 -5.49 -5.65 -10.30
CA VAL A 195 -5.70 -4.71 -11.40
C VAL A 195 -4.60 -4.75 -12.47
N PRO A 196 -3.28 -4.84 -12.14
CA PRO A 196 -2.24 -4.90 -13.16
C PRO A 196 -2.30 -6.13 -14.09
N VAL A 197 -3.04 -7.20 -13.74
CA VAL A 197 -3.27 -8.35 -14.63
C VAL A 197 -3.83 -7.89 -15.96
N LEU A 198 -4.70 -6.88 -15.97
CA LEU A 198 -5.31 -6.32 -17.17
C LEU A 198 -4.30 -5.75 -18.17
N SER A 199 -3.09 -5.45 -17.71
CA SER A 199 -2.00 -4.96 -18.59
C SER A 199 -1.19 -6.07 -19.23
N LEU A 200 -1.25 -7.31 -18.73
CA LEU A 200 -0.40 -8.42 -19.23
C LEU A 200 -0.57 -8.70 -20.73
N PRO A 201 -1.77 -8.67 -21.33
CA PRO A 201 -1.93 -8.87 -22.77
C PRO A 201 -1.14 -7.90 -23.63
N LEU A 202 -0.85 -6.68 -23.12
CA LEU A 202 -0.07 -5.68 -23.84
C LEU A 202 1.42 -6.04 -24.01
N PHE A 203 1.89 -7.06 -23.28
CA PHE A 203 3.29 -7.52 -23.32
C PHE A 203 3.47 -8.84 -24.07
N LEU A 204 2.42 -9.36 -24.70
CA LEU A 204 2.43 -10.64 -25.45
C LEU A 204 2.86 -10.49 -26.92
N ASN A 205 3.29 -9.29 -27.37
CA ASN A 205 3.72 -9.01 -28.74
C ASN A 205 5.25 -9.02 -28.85
#